data_ebdc824164cb840ad14b348541a9522b
#
_entry.id   ebdc824164cb840ad14b348541a9522b
#
_cell.length_a   1.000
_cell.length_b   1.000
_cell.length_c   1.000
_cell.angle_alpha   90.00
_cell.angle_beta   90.00
_cell.angle_gamma   90.00
#
_symmetry.space_group_name_H-M   'P 1'
#
loop_
_entity.id
_entity.type
_entity.pdbx_description
1 polymer ?
#
loop_
_entity_poly.entity_id
_entity_poly.type
_entity_poly.pdbx_seq_one_letter_code
_entity_poly.pdbx_strand_id
1 'polypeptide(L)'
;MINAVIRRIGDMMQGFENLSDCHLHCHFSSDSEASPESMIDNAVRLGLSHICFTDHNDYDYPKEDGKTVFLLDLDAYLEKISVLKKIYKDKIDVRIGVEQGLQPHLCEQINNYDPAHRLDFIIGSTHLVDGSDPYYPSFWEHHSSRESICTYFENIYKSICCCDNFDVYGHLDYVVRYAPKKDADYQPADYTDLLDMILK
;
A
#
# COMPACT_ATOMS: atom_id res chain seq x y z
N MET A 1 0.98 -2.54 -40.45
CA MET A 1 1.66 -2.23 -39.16
C MET A 1 0.68 -2.15 -37.99
N ILE A 2 -0.42 -1.41 -38.07
CA ILE A 2 -1.41 -1.27 -36.98
C ILE A 2 -1.99 -2.63 -36.54
N ASN A 3 -2.38 -3.50 -37.47
CA ASN A 3 -2.93 -4.83 -37.16
C ASN A 3 -1.93 -5.78 -36.46
N ALA A 4 -0.62 -5.61 -36.67
CA ALA A 4 0.42 -6.39 -35.99
C ALA A 4 0.63 -5.92 -34.55
N VAL A 5 0.49 -4.60 -34.30
CA VAL A 5 0.56 -4.02 -32.96
C VAL A 5 -0.69 -4.42 -32.13
N ILE A 6 -1.88 -4.36 -32.74
CA ILE A 6 -3.13 -4.77 -32.09
C ILE A 6 -3.09 -6.28 -31.75
N ARG A 7 -2.57 -7.13 -32.65
CA ARG A 7 -2.39 -8.55 -32.38
C ARG A 7 -1.39 -8.81 -31.26
N ARG A 8 -0.27 -8.09 -31.22
CA ARG A 8 0.74 -8.20 -30.17
C ARG A 8 0.21 -7.75 -28.79
N ILE A 9 -0.63 -6.71 -28.77
CA ILE A 9 -1.33 -6.29 -27.55
C ILE A 9 -2.35 -7.36 -27.14
N GLY A 10 -3.12 -7.92 -28.10
CA GLY A 10 -4.06 -9.01 -27.86
C GLY A 10 -3.38 -10.29 -27.32
N ASP A 11 -2.23 -10.65 -27.90
CA ASP A 11 -1.46 -11.82 -27.45
C ASP A 11 -0.81 -11.60 -26.07
N MET A 12 -0.41 -10.36 -25.74
CA MET A 12 0.04 -9.99 -24.38
C MET A 12 -1.11 -10.00 -23.36
N MET A 13 -2.34 -9.75 -23.77
CA MET A 13 -3.52 -9.73 -22.90
C MET A 13 -4.09 -11.13 -22.60
N GLN A 14 -3.76 -12.17 -23.38
CA GLN A 14 -4.20 -13.55 -23.13
C GLN A 14 -3.59 -14.20 -21.87
N GLY A 15 -2.78 -13.50 -21.10
CA GLY A 15 -2.16 -14.01 -19.87
C GLY A 15 -2.73 -13.45 -18.57
N PHE A 16 -3.67 -12.49 -18.65
CA PHE A 16 -4.19 -11.79 -17.46
C PHE A 16 -5.56 -12.30 -17.00
N GLU A 17 -6.13 -13.29 -17.68
CA GLU A 17 -7.37 -13.93 -17.27
C GLU A 17 -7.16 -14.56 -15.86
N ASN A 18 -7.98 -14.15 -14.90
CA ASN A 18 -7.93 -14.54 -13.48
C ASN A 18 -6.84 -13.85 -12.64
N LEU A 19 -6.13 -12.86 -13.15
CA LEU A 19 -5.28 -12.02 -12.31
C LEU A 19 -6.11 -10.95 -11.59
N SER A 20 -5.58 -10.50 -10.47
CA SER A 20 -6.14 -9.42 -9.66
C SER A 20 -5.06 -8.42 -9.32
N ASP A 21 -5.46 -7.19 -9.06
CA ASP A 21 -4.62 -6.18 -8.44
C ASP A 21 -5.26 -5.74 -7.14
N CYS A 22 -4.58 -5.98 -6.02
CA CYS A 22 -5.08 -5.70 -4.69
C CYS A 22 -4.25 -4.64 -3.95
N HIS A 23 -3.45 -3.84 -4.67
CA HIS A 23 -2.71 -2.72 -4.11
C HIS A 23 -2.76 -1.55 -5.09
N LEU A 24 -3.84 -0.77 -5.01
CA LEU A 24 -4.16 0.32 -5.93
C LEU A 24 -4.49 1.60 -5.15
N HIS A 25 -3.90 2.73 -5.58
CA HIS A 25 -4.19 4.05 -5.05
C HIS A 25 -4.86 4.92 -6.10
N CYS A 26 -5.96 5.55 -5.74
CA CYS A 26 -6.64 6.53 -6.57
C CYS A 26 -6.54 7.93 -5.94
N HIS A 27 -7.29 8.90 -6.46
CA HIS A 27 -7.23 10.29 -5.98
C HIS A 27 -7.67 10.50 -4.51
N PHE A 28 -8.07 9.46 -3.79
CA PHE A 28 -8.26 9.50 -2.34
C PHE A 28 -6.93 9.44 -1.58
N SER A 29 -5.87 8.92 -2.20
CA SER A 29 -4.49 9.02 -1.70
C SER A 29 -3.79 10.24 -2.24
N SER A 30 -2.92 10.86 -1.45
CA SER A 30 -2.18 12.06 -1.83
C SER A 30 -1.12 11.82 -2.92
N ASP A 31 -0.77 10.58 -3.17
CA ASP A 31 0.25 10.13 -4.15
C ASP A 31 -0.35 9.74 -5.51
N SER A 32 -1.68 9.83 -5.68
CA SER A 32 -2.34 9.49 -6.93
C SER A 32 -3.34 10.55 -7.40
N GLU A 33 -3.33 10.87 -8.70
CA GLU A 33 -4.33 11.72 -9.36
C GLU A 33 -5.37 10.90 -10.15
N ALA A 34 -5.22 9.58 -10.20
CA ALA A 34 -6.08 8.72 -11.00
C ALA A 34 -7.50 8.64 -10.45
N SER A 35 -8.50 8.82 -11.30
CA SER A 35 -9.88 8.56 -10.87
C SER A 35 -10.14 7.06 -10.75
N PRO A 36 -10.91 6.61 -9.74
CA PRO A 36 -11.25 5.20 -9.60
C PRO A 36 -11.95 4.65 -10.84
N GLU A 37 -12.77 5.45 -11.52
CA GLU A 37 -13.41 5.05 -12.77
C GLU A 37 -12.40 4.69 -13.86
N SER A 38 -11.37 5.54 -14.04
CA SER A 38 -10.35 5.30 -15.06
C SER A 38 -9.52 4.05 -14.75
N MET A 39 -9.29 3.77 -13.47
CA MET A 39 -8.59 2.56 -13.04
C MET A 39 -9.43 1.30 -13.28
N ILE A 40 -10.72 1.34 -12.94
CA ILE A 40 -11.64 0.23 -13.21
C ILE A 40 -11.76 -0.04 -14.72
N ASP A 41 -11.93 1.01 -15.53
CA ASP A 41 -12.01 0.86 -17.00
C ASP A 41 -10.74 0.24 -17.57
N ASN A 42 -9.56 0.62 -17.06
CA ASN A 42 -8.28 0.01 -17.45
C ASN A 42 -8.19 -1.46 -17.01
N ALA A 43 -8.60 -1.80 -15.79
CA ALA A 43 -8.63 -3.17 -15.28
C ALA A 43 -9.55 -4.07 -16.14
N VAL A 44 -10.75 -3.59 -16.48
CA VAL A 44 -11.66 -4.27 -17.42
C VAL A 44 -11.00 -4.46 -18.78
N ARG A 45 -10.36 -3.43 -19.32
CA ARG A 45 -9.64 -3.50 -20.61
C ARG A 45 -8.48 -4.49 -20.60
N LEU A 46 -7.79 -4.63 -19.45
CA LEU A 46 -6.71 -5.59 -19.26
C LEU A 46 -7.20 -7.02 -18.98
N GLY A 47 -8.50 -7.21 -18.74
CA GLY A 47 -9.09 -8.53 -18.48
C GLY A 47 -8.85 -9.02 -17.05
N LEU A 48 -8.61 -8.12 -16.08
CA LEU A 48 -8.51 -8.51 -14.68
C LEU A 48 -9.86 -9.03 -14.17
N SER A 49 -9.80 -10.03 -13.30
CA SER A 49 -11.00 -10.61 -12.68
C SER A 49 -11.54 -9.77 -11.54
N HIS A 50 -10.65 -9.17 -10.75
CA HIS A 50 -11.00 -8.26 -9.68
C HIS A 50 -9.88 -7.27 -9.39
N ILE A 51 -10.25 -6.15 -8.76
CA ILE A 51 -9.34 -5.15 -8.22
C ILE A 51 -9.79 -4.77 -6.81
N CYS A 52 -8.83 -4.39 -5.97
CA CYS A 52 -9.11 -3.82 -4.66
C CYS A 52 -8.44 -2.46 -4.55
N PHE A 53 -9.22 -1.40 -4.36
CA PHE A 53 -8.66 -0.10 -3.99
C PHE A 53 -8.14 -0.17 -2.56
N THR A 54 -6.95 0.35 -2.34
CA THR A 54 -6.25 0.33 -1.05
C THR A 54 -5.53 1.66 -0.83
N ASP A 55 -6.30 2.74 -0.89
CA ASP A 55 -5.77 4.08 -0.67
C ASP A 55 -5.17 4.22 0.73
N HIS A 56 -4.16 5.07 0.87
CA HIS A 56 -3.41 5.27 2.11
C HIS A 56 -4.25 5.78 3.27
N ASN A 57 -4.03 5.23 4.47
CA ASN A 57 -4.47 5.79 5.73
C ASN A 57 -3.33 5.77 6.74
N ASP A 58 -2.52 6.82 6.74
CA ASP A 58 -1.34 6.98 7.59
C ASP A 58 -1.62 8.05 8.65
N TYR A 59 -1.94 7.63 9.87
CA TYR A 59 -2.06 8.54 11.00
C TYR A 59 -0.70 9.18 11.35
N ASP A 60 -0.74 10.39 11.87
CA ASP A 60 0.43 11.16 12.28
C ASP A 60 1.46 11.42 11.17
N TYR A 61 1.07 11.22 9.90
CA TYR A 61 1.95 11.57 8.79
C TYR A 61 2.27 13.07 8.83
N PRO A 62 3.56 13.45 8.67
CA PRO A 62 3.95 14.85 8.68
C PRO A 62 3.18 15.67 7.64
N LYS A 63 2.75 16.87 8.03
CA LYS A 63 2.04 17.74 7.09
C LYS A 63 2.97 18.24 5.99
N GLU A 64 2.50 18.17 4.75
CA GLU A 64 3.18 18.75 3.60
C GLU A 64 2.57 20.11 3.27
N ASP A 65 3.38 21.15 3.24
CA ASP A 65 2.93 22.54 3.03
C ASP A 65 1.76 22.94 3.94
N GLY A 66 1.74 22.44 5.18
CA GLY A 66 0.69 22.68 6.17
C GLY A 66 -0.61 21.91 5.95
N LYS A 67 -0.67 21.05 4.93
CA LYS A 67 -1.83 20.19 4.62
C LYS A 67 -1.66 18.80 5.19
N THR A 68 -2.75 18.24 5.67
CA THR A 68 -2.80 16.81 6.00
C THR A 68 -2.76 16.00 4.70
N VAL A 69 -1.86 15.04 4.63
CA VAL A 69 -1.67 14.10 3.52
C VAL A 69 -1.83 12.67 4.03
N PHE A 70 -2.10 11.72 3.14
CA PHE A 70 -2.20 10.29 3.43
C PHE A 70 -3.19 9.91 4.56
N LEU A 71 -4.18 10.76 4.83
CA LEU A 71 -5.25 10.46 5.77
C LEU A 71 -6.58 10.33 5.02
N LEU A 72 -7.15 9.12 5.05
CA LEU A 72 -8.35 8.78 4.28
C LEU A 72 -9.62 9.31 4.94
N ASP A 73 -10.47 10.02 4.18
CA ASP A 73 -11.87 10.19 4.52
C ASP A 73 -12.63 8.90 4.19
N LEU A 74 -12.69 8.00 5.17
CA LEU A 74 -13.24 6.66 4.99
C LEU A 74 -14.70 6.68 4.52
N ASP A 75 -15.52 7.59 5.03
CA ASP A 75 -16.95 7.61 4.68
C ASP A 75 -17.17 8.09 3.23
N ALA A 76 -16.48 9.14 2.80
CA ALA A 76 -16.52 9.60 1.42
C ALA A 76 -15.95 8.55 0.44
N TYR A 77 -14.87 7.86 0.83
CA TYR A 77 -14.26 6.80 0.09
C TYR A 77 -15.20 5.60 -0.10
N LEU A 78 -15.77 5.10 1.00
CA LEU A 78 -16.73 3.99 0.98
C LEU A 78 -17.96 4.29 0.13
N GLU A 79 -18.51 5.52 0.25
CA GLU A 79 -19.65 5.96 -0.57
C GLU A 79 -19.30 5.89 -2.06
N LYS A 80 -18.16 6.49 -2.45
CA LYS A 80 -17.72 6.55 -3.85
C LYS A 80 -17.47 5.15 -4.43
N ILE A 81 -16.64 4.35 -3.79
CA ILE A 81 -16.26 3.04 -4.34
C ILE A 81 -17.43 2.06 -4.31
N SER A 82 -18.32 2.13 -3.31
CA SER A 82 -19.55 1.30 -3.27
C SER A 82 -20.51 1.59 -4.45
N VAL A 83 -20.59 2.84 -4.89
CA VAL A 83 -21.37 3.17 -6.10
C VAL A 83 -20.73 2.54 -7.34
N LEU A 84 -19.41 2.66 -7.47
CA LEU A 84 -18.68 2.08 -8.60
C LEU A 84 -18.75 0.54 -8.59
N LYS A 85 -18.60 -0.10 -7.45
CA LYS A 85 -18.80 -1.55 -7.27
C LYS A 85 -20.16 -2.02 -7.84
N LYS A 86 -21.22 -1.25 -7.62
CA LYS A 86 -22.56 -1.56 -8.19
C LYS A 86 -22.64 -1.34 -9.70
N ILE A 87 -22.03 -0.25 -10.19
CA ILE A 87 -22.05 0.08 -11.64
C ILE A 87 -21.28 -0.97 -12.46
N TYR A 88 -20.14 -1.45 -11.94
CA TYR A 88 -19.26 -2.36 -12.68
C TYR A 88 -19.46 -3.84 -12.35
N LYS A 89 -20.43 -4.20 -11.51
CA LYS A 89 -20.66 -5.57 -10.98
C LYS A 89 -20.70 -6.69 -12.02
N ASP A 90 -21.16 -6.38 -13.25
CA ASP A 90 -21.28 -7.35 -14.33
C ASP A 90 -20.03 -7.38 -15.24
N LYS A 91 -18.99 -6.57 -14.93
CA LYS A 91 -17.77 -6.45 -15.72
C LYS A 91 -16.52 -6.89 -14.95
N ILE A 92 -16.43 -6.54 -13.68
CA ILE A 92 -15.28 -6.82 -12.82
C ILE A 92 -15.72 -6.77 -11.35
N ASP A 93 -15.12 -7.61 -10.50
CA ASP A 93 -15.31 -7.53 -9.05
C ASP A 93 -14.44 -6.41 -8.49
N VAL A 94 -15.09 -5.33 -8.01
CA VAL A 94 -14.44 -4.19 -7.37
C VAL A 94 -14.53 -4.36 -5.86
N ARG A 95 -13.40 -4.36 -5.17
CA ARG A 95 -13.29 -4.47 -3.73
C ARG A 95 -12.81 -3.17 -3.11
N ILE A 96 -13.13 -2.99 -1.84
CA ILE A 96 -12.83 -1.80 -1.05
C ILE A 96 -11.89 -2.19 0.08
N GLY A 97 -10.66 -1.75 0.00
CA GLY A 97 -9.65 -1.98 1.03
C GLY A 97 -9.03 -0.68 1.48
N VAL A 98 -7.97 -0.78 2.24
CA VAL A 98 -7.12 0.33 2.69
C VAL A 98 -5.69 -0.14 2.84
N GLU A 99 -4.73 0.72 2.55
CA GLU A 99 -3.36 0.56 3.01
C GLU A 99 -3.18 1.36 4.31
N GLN A 100 -3.15 0.64 5.41
CA GLN A 100 -3.07 1.19 6.77
C GLN A 100 -1.63 1.31 7.21
N GLY A 101 -1.16 2.53 7.44
CA GLY A 101 0.14 2.78 8.05
C GLY A 101 0.17 2.28 9.50
N LEU A 102 1.05 1.33 9.77
CA LEU A 102 1.21 0.73 11.09
C LEU A 102 2.30 1.47 11.88
N GLN A 103 1.95 1.87 13.10
CA GLN A 103 2.87 2.50 14.04
C GLN A 103 2.61 1.95 15.45
N PRO A 104 3.63 1.52 16.21
CA PRO A 104 3.42 0.84 17.50
C PRO A 104 2.61 1.64 18.51
N HIS A 105 2.72 2.96 18.52
CA HIS A 105 2.01 3.84 19.45
C HIS A 105 0.54 4.05 19.08
N LEU A 106 0.12 3.66 17.89
CA LEU A 106 -1.24 3.82 17.36
C LEU A 106 -2.03 2.49 17.32
N CYS A 107 -1.50 1.39 17.87
CA CYS A 107 -2.11 0.07 17.75
C CYS A 107 -3.58 0.02 18.19
N GLU A 108 -3.95 0.69 19.29
CA GLU A 108 -5.34 0.72 19.75
C GLU A 108 -6.25 1.42 18.72
N GLN A 109 -5.80 2.52 18.12
CA GLN A 109 -6.55 3.25 17.10
C GLN A 109 -6.66 2.44 15.82
N ILE A 110 -5.58 1.80 15.39
CA ILE A 110 -5.51 0.97 14.18
C ILE A 110 -6.40 -0.27 14.34
N ASN A 111 -6.34 -0.95 15.48
CA ASN A 111 -7.15 -2.14 15.74
C ASN A 111 -8.66 -1.84 15.81
N ASN A 112 -9.02 -0.60 16.12
CA ASN A 112 -10.41 -0.12 16.09
C ASN A 112 -10.78 0.62 14.80
N TYR A 113 -9.91 0.63 13.77
CA TYR A 113 -10.26 1.19 12.46
C TYR A 113 -11.32 0.31 11.79
N ASP A 114 -12.34 0.93 11.20
CA ASP A 114 -13.49 0.25 10.60
C ASP A 114 -14.16 -0.82 11.50
N PRO A 115 -14.65 -0.46 12.70
CA PRO A 115 -15.28 -1.41 13.63
C PRO A 115 -16.56 -2.05 13.08
N ALA A 116 -17.12 -1.52 12.00
CA ALA A 116 -18.28 -2.07 11.31
C ALA A 116 -17.91 -3.08 10.20
N HIS A 117 -16.62 -3.38 10.02
CA HIS A 117 -16.11 -4.31 9.01
C HIS A 117 -16.66 -4.04 7.59
N ARG A 118 -16.57 -2.79 7.15
CA ARG A 118 -17.05 -2.32 5.84
C ARG A 118 -16.02 -2.52 4.73
N LEU A 119 -14.76 -2.73 5.11
CA LEU A 119 -13.66 -3.00 4.19
C LEU A 119 -13.58 -4.48 3.83
N ASP A 120 -13.28 -4.76 2.57
CA ASP A 120 -13.07 -6.10 2.04
C ASP A 120 -11.63 -6.59 2.30
N PHE A 121 -10.65 -5.67 2.51
CA PHE A 121 -9.22 -6.01 2.61
C PHE A 121 -8.41 -4.87 3.24
N ILE A 122 -7.46 -5.21 4.09
CA ILE A 122 -6.55 -4.26 4.75
C ILE A 122 -5.11 -4.71 4.56
N ILE A 123 -4.29 -3.84 3.96
CA ILE A 123 -2.85 -3.99 3.90
C ILE A 123 -2.26 -3.23 5.09
N GLY A 124 -1.50 -3.89 5.94
CA GLY A 124 -0.70 -3.21 6.96
C GLY A 124 0.69 -2.89 6.39
N SER A 125 1.11 -1.63 6.44
CA SER A 125 2.40 -1.18 5.91
C SER A 125 3.13 -0.28 6.90
N THR A 126 4.47 -0.24 6.87
CA THR A 126 5.25 0.73 7.63
C THR A 126 5.79 1.80 6.68
N HIS A 127 5.22 2.99 6.76
CA HIS A 127 5.69 4.16 6.03
C HIS A 127 6.47 5.12 6.93
N LEU A 128 6.14 5.15 8.22
CA LEU A 128 6.78 6.03 9.20
C LEU A 128 7.51 5.22 10.28
N VAL A 129 8.72 5.65 10.60
CA VAL A 129 9.49 5.20 11.75
C VAL A 129 9.84 6.42 12.59
N ASP A 130 9.35 6.45 13.83
CA ASP A 130 9.51 7.59 14.74
C ASP A 130 9.13 8.94 14.10
N GLY A 131 8.03 8.95 13.33
CA GLY A 131 7.48 10.12 12.65
C GLY A 131 8.24 10.55 11.39
N SER A 132 9.17 9.74 10.88
CA SER A 132 9.96 10.02 9.69
C SER A 132 9.75 8.95 8.62
N ASP A 133 9.54 9.38 7.37
CA ASP A 133 9.42 8.49 6.23
C ASP A 133 10.80 8.26 5.57
N PRO A 134 11.20 7.00 5.32
CA PRO A 134 12.41 6.67 4.55
C PRO A 134 12.51 7.32 3.16
N TYR A 135 11.39 7.75 2.60
CA TYR A 135 11.35 8.52 1.34
C TYR A 135 12.17 9.80 1.43
N TYR A 136 12.20 10.47 2.60
CA TYR A 136 12.90 11.74 2.75
C TYR A 136 14.37 11.55 3.14
N PRO A 137 15.30 12.32 2.56
CA PRO A 137 16.73 12.25 2.92
C PRO A 137 17.02 12.43 4.41
N SER A 138 16.21 13.22 5.12
CA SER A 138 16.35 13.46 6.57
C SER A 138 16.28 12.20 7.42
N PHE A 139 15.57 11.16 6.96
CA PHE A 139 15.53 9.85 7.63
C PHE A 139 16.93 9.22 7.75
N TRP A 140 17.82 9.51 6.80
CA TRP A 140 19.12 8.89 6.65
C TRP A 140 20.28 9.72 7.25
N GLU A 141 20.02 10.94 7.76
CA GLU A 141 21.08 11.89 8.12
C GLU A 141 21.80 11.56 9.43
N HIS A 142 21.13 10.88 10.37
CA HIS A 142 21.64 10.74 11.74
C HIS A 142 22.22 9.35 12.07
N HIS A 143 22.05 8.40 11.16
CA HIS A 143 22.45 7.00 11.33
C HIS A 143 23.10 6.46 10.06
N SER A 144 23.89 5.39 10.19
CA SER A 144 24.30 4.65 9.01
C SER A 144 23.07 3.98 8.33
N SER A 145 23.13 3.74 7.02
CA SER A 145 22.06 3.05 6.31
C SER A 145 21.69 1.72 6.97
N ARG A 146 22.69 0.98 7.49
CA ARG A 146 22.46 -0.26 8.22
C ARG A 146 21.64 -0.06 9.49
N GLU A 147 21.96 0.92 10.30
CA GLU A 147 21.22 1.24 11.53
C GLU A 147 19.79 1.67 11.20
N SER A 148 19.62 2.53 10.20
CA SER A 148 18.29 2.96 9.75
C SER A 148 17.42 1.80 9.25
N ILE A 149 18.00 0.86 8.51
CA ILE A 149 17.30 -0.34 8.04
C ILE A 149 16.96 -1.27 9.23
N CYS A 150 17.88 -1.47 10.19
CA CYS A 150 17.58 -2.23 11.40
C CYS A 150 16.42 -1.60 12.18
N THR A 151 16.45 -0.29 12.40
CA THR A 151 15.38 0.43 13.10
C THR A 151 14.04 0.28 12.39
N TYR A 152 14.04 0.31 11.06
CA TYR A 152 12.83 0.09 10.26
C TYR A 152 12.25 -1.32 10.49
N PHE A 153 13.06 -2.38 10.40
CA PHE A 153 12.59 -3.75 10.65
C PHE A 153 12.16 -3.97 12.12
N GLU A 154 12.86 -3.38 13.07
CA GLU A 154 12.43 -3.40 14.47
C GLU A 154 11.06 -2.72 14.67
N ASN A 155 10.80 -1.63 13.95
CA ASN A 155 9.51 -0.95 13.98
C ASN A 155 8.40 -1.82 13.38
N ILE A 156 8.67 -2.50 12.26
CA ILE A 156 7.75 -3.52 11.71
C ILE A 156 7.41 -4.55 12.77
N TYR A 157 8.43 -5.18 13.37
CA TYR A 157 8.22 -6.20 14.38
C TYR A 157 7.37 -5.70 15.56
N LYS A 158 7.68 -4.51 16.08
CA LYS A 158 6.89 -3.89 17.16
C LYS A 158 5.44 -3.66 16.75
N SER A 159 5.22 -3.21 15.51
CA SER A 159 3.89 -2.95 14.97
C SER A 159 3.06 -4.23 14.85
N ILE A 160 3.60 -5.28 14.25
CA ILE A 160 2.87 -6.55 14.08
C ILE A 160 2.62 -7.29 15.40
N CYS A 161 3.40 -6.99 16.45
CA CYS A 161 3.16 -7.55 17.79
C CYS A 161 1.94 -6.93 18.50
N CYS A 162 1.45 -5.77 18.08
CA CYS A 162 0.36 -5.08 18.74
C CYS A 162 -0.80 -4.68 17.82
N CYS A 163 -0.54 -4.55 16.51
CA CYS A 163 -1.59 -4.31 15.52
C CYS A 163 -2.01 -5.64 14.91
N ASP A 164 -3.29 -5.93 14.92
CA ASP A 164 -3.88 -7.19 14.41
C ASP A 164 -4.99 -6.96 13.36
N ASN A 165 -5.34 -5.70 13.08
CA ASN A 165 -6.38 -5.35 12.12
C ASN A 165 -5.81 -5.13 10.72
N PHE A 166 -5.24 -6.19 10.13
CA PHE A 166 -4.82 -6.24 8.72
C PHE A 166 -4.78 -7.69 8.20
N ASP A 167 -4.95 -7.86 6.90
CA ASP A 167 -4.98 -9.18 6.24
C ASP A 167 -3.61 -9.61 5.73
N VAL A 168 -2.83 -8.67 5.21
CA VAL A 168 -1.47 -8.90 4.71
C VAL A 168 -0.56 -7.75 5.10
N TYR A 169 0.75 -8.03 5.16
CA TYR A 169 1.75 -6.99 5.33
C TYR A 169 2.31 -6.57 3.97
N GLY A 170 2.25 -5.27 3.67
CA GLY A 170 2.77 -4.68 2.43
C GLY A 170 4.30 -4.55 2.46
N HIS A 171 4.91 -4.60 1.29
CA HIS A 171 6.32 -4.27 0.97
C HIS A 171 7.27 -4.12 2.17
N LEU A 172 7.65 -5.24 2.79
CA LEU A 172 8.63 -5.30 3.91
C LEU A 172 9.92 -4.52 3.63
N ASP A 173 10.29 -4.40 2.38
CA ASP A 173 11.51 -3.78 1.90
C ASP A 173 11.34 -2.32 1.45
N TYR A 174 10.26 -1.64 1.85
CA TYR A 174 10.01 -0.24 1.52
C TYR A 174 11.22 0.66 1.81
N VAL A 175 11.85 0.50 2.98
CA VAL A 175 13.05 1.24 3.37
C VAL A 175 14.20 1.07 2.38
N VAL A 176 14.35 -0.11 1.77
CA VAL A 176 15.44 -0.42 0.82
C VAL A 176 15.31 0.39 -0.47
N ARG A 177 14.06 0.66 -0.89
CA ARG A 177 13.76 1.47 -2.08
C ARG A 177 14.43 2.85 -2.03
N TYR A 178 14.53 3.43 -0.84
CA TYR A 178 15.01 4.79 -0.60
C TYR A 178 16.39 4.85 0.05
N ALA A 179 17.01 3.70 0.35
CA ALA A 179 18.35 3.64 0.92
C ALA A 179 19.35 4.37 0.00
N PRO A 180 20.29 5.18 0.57
CA PRO A 180 21.19 6.04 -0.20
C PRO A 180 22.03 5.31 -1.25
N LYS A 181 22.39 4.06 -1.01
CA LYS A 181 23.13 3.19 -1.92
C LYS A 181 22.34 1.97 -2.38
N LYS A 182 21.02 1.94 -2.09
CA LYS A 182 20.11 0.86 -2.47
C LYS A 182 20.67 -0.52 -2.15
N ASP A 183 20.83 -1.37 -3.17
CA ASP A 183 21.28 -2.76 -3.02
C ASP A 183 22.64 -2.92 -2.35
N ALA A 184 23.51 -1.90 -2.36
CA ALA A 184 24.79 -1.93 -1.66
C ALA A 184 24.65 -1.72 -0.14
N ASP A 185 23.58 -1.06 0.31
CA ASP A 185 23.28 -0.88 1.71
C ASP A 185 22.46 -2.03 2.32
N TYR A 186 21.83 -2.85 1.46
CA TYR A 186 20.96 -3.93 1.88
C TYR A 186 21.43 -5.28 1.35
N GLN A 187 21.79 -6.15 2.30
CA GLN A 187 22.01 -7.58 2.04
C GLN A 187 21.10 -8.38 2.99
N PRO A 188 20.12 -9.15 2.50
CA PRO A 188 19.18 -9.87 3.36
C PRO A 188 19.83 -10.68 4.48
N ALA A 189 21.01 -11.24 4.20
CA ALA A 189 21.78 -12.02 5.19
C ALA A 189 22.21 -11.22 6.42
N ASP A 190 22.31 -9.89 6.31
CA ASP A 190 22.68 -9.02 7.42
C ASP A 190 21.53 -8.76 8.41
N TYR A 191 20.29 -9.09 8.01
CA TYR A 191 19.05 -8.81 8.74
C TYR A 191 18.26 -10.09 9.04
N THR A 192 18.86 -11.27 8.88
CA THR A 192 18.18 -12.58 8.99
C THR A 192 17.43 -12.73 10.31
N ASP A 193 18.04 -12.35 11.44
CA ASP A 193 17.40 -12.48 12.76
C ASP A 193 16.13 -11.63 12.87
N LEU A 194 16.16 -10.38 12.37
CA LEU A 194 15.00 -9.49 12.36
C LEU A 194 13.92 -9.97 11.39
N LEU A 195 14.31 -10.39 10.20
CA LEU A 195 13.36 -10.94 9.22
C LEU A 195 12.71 -12.22 9.75
N ASP A 196 13.47 -13.08 10.41
CA ASP A 196 12.96 -14.29 11.08
C ASP A 196 11.96 -13.97 12.19
N MET A 197 12.17 -12.89 12.94
CA MET A 197 11.21 -12.43 13.97
C MET A 197 9.91 -11.92 13.37
N ILE A 198 9.98 -11.23 12.23
CA ILE A 198 8.82 -10.69 11.52
C ILE A 198 7.99 -11.81 10.86
N LEU A 199 8.65 -12.84 10.32
CA LEU A 199 8.01 -13.89 9.51
C LEU A 199 7.53 -15.11 10.32
N LYS A 200 7.78 -15.14 11.64
CA LYS A 200 7.35 -16.22 12.55
C LYS A 200 6.12 -15.87 13.34
#